data_f9c80bffe7161b7a9cbaa504a6002dfe
#
_entry.id   f9c80bffe7161b7a9cbaa504a6002dfe
#
_cell.length_a   1.000
_cell.length_b   1.000
_cell.length_c   1.000
_cell.angle_alpha   90.00
_cell.angle_beta   90.00
_cell.angle_gamma   90.00
#
_symmetry.space_group_name_H-M   'P 1'
#
loop_
_entity.id
_entity.type
_entity.pdbx_description
1 polymer ?
#
loop_
_entity_poly.entity_id
_entity_poly.type
_entity_poly.pdbx_seq_one_letter_code
_entity_poly.pdbx_strand_id
1 'polypeptide(L)'
;MEYRSLGQTGLKLSALSFGASSLGAEFRAVDINEAIAAVPAALDAGLNFIDTSPFYGRGMSEVLLGAALRDIPRDRYLLSTKLGRYDKAHFDFSAKRVVESIDVSLHRLGVDYLDICLCHDIEFVEMQQIIDETLPALLKVKQQGKVRFIGVSGYPMKMFRFILDQTNLDVVLSYNHYTLQNTMFGDLVPYLKSKQVGIMNAAPFSARLLTNDPLPPWHKATPEVRRIAKQAADHCRDRGSDIAKLALQFSLANPEMTTCVTGSARPERIREWAKWAAEPLDLQLVAEVQQILLPIHNWFYIEGRPENNDPLPN
;
A
#
# COMPACT_ATOMS: atom_id res chain seq x y z
N MET A 1 2.46 6.67 18.33
CA MET A 1 2.12 5.74 17.20
C MET A 1 1.64 4.42 17.80
N GLU A 2 0.51 3.91 17.32
CA GLU A 2 -0.01 2.58 17.68
C GLU A 2 0.73 1.50 16.86
N TYR A 3 0.96 0.30 17.46
CA TYR A 3 1.55 -0.85 16.78
C TYR A 3 0.61 -2.04 16.86
N ARG A 4 0.39 -2.72 15.72
CA ARG A 4 -0.57 -3.81 15.56
C ARG A 4 0.11 -5.08 15.06
N SER A 5 -0.36 -6.23 15.53
CA SER A 5 0.17 -7.52 15.08
C SER A 5 -0.29 -7.84 13.65
N LEU A 6 0.65 -8.29 12.81
CA LEU A 6 0.38 -8.67 11.42
C LEU A 6 0.08 -10.17 11.32
N GLY A 7 -1.19 -10.54 11.32
CA GLY A 7 -1.61 -11.93 11.22
C GLY A 7 -0.85 -12.85 12.20
N GLN A 8 -0.36 -13.97 11.68
CA GLN A 8 0.43 -14.96 12.44
C GLN A 8 1.96 -14.76 12.32
N THR A 9 2.41 -13.66 11.73
CA THR A 9 3.84 -13.43 11.44
C THR A 9 4.68 -13.13 12.68
N GLY A 10 4.06 -12.74 13.78
CA GLY A 10 4.75 -12.24 14.97
C GLY A 10 5.30 -10.81 14.80
N LEU A 11 5.19 -10.20 13.62
CA LEU A 11 5.59 -8.82 13.40
C LEU A 11 4.56 -7.85 14.00
N LYS A 12 5.05 -6.74 14.54
CA LYS A 12 4.23 -5.59 14.97
C LYS A 12 4.55 -4.38 14.10
N LEU A 13 3.58 -3.95 13.31
CA LEU A 13 3.70 -2.81 12.42
C LEU A 13 3.04 -1.58 13.04
N SER A 14 3.62 -0.40 12.80
CA SER A 14 2.95 0.86 13.06
C SER A 14 1.64 0.96 12.27
N ALA A 15 0.59 1.47 12.87
CA ALA A 15 -0.72 1.62 12.21
C ALA A 15 -0.63 2.49 10.95
N LEU A 16 0.22 3.52 10.96
CA LEU A 16 0.66 4.28 9.79
C LEU A 16 2.06 3.81 9.39
N SER A 17 2.26 3.44 8.13
CA SER A 17 3.53 2.95 7.60
C SER A 17 4.01 3.73 6.38
N PHE A 18 5.32 3.73 6.16
CA PHE A 18 5.95 4.53 5.11
C PHE A 18 5.96 3.81 3.77
N GLY A 19 5.18 4.31 2.81
CA GLY A 19 5.21 3.89 1.42
C GLY A 19 6.26 4.67 0.61
N ALA A 20 7.30 3.99 0.17
CA ALA A 20 8.42 4.60 -0.53
C ALA A 20 8.17 4.87 -2.04
N SER A 21 6.98 4.64 -2.56
CA SER A 21 6.65 4.88 -3.97
C SER A 21 6.96 6.31 -4.44
N SER A 22 6.79 7.28 -3.56
CA SER A 22 7.10 8.69 -3.83
C SER A 22 8.59 8.97 -4.03
N LEU A 23 9.49 8.13 -3.50
CA LEU A 23 10.94 8.26 -3.70
C LEU A 23 11.35 7.93 -5.14
N GLY A 24 10.59 7.08 -5.83
CA GLY A 24 10.87 6.65 -7.20
C GLY A 24 10.65 7.71 -8.28
N ALA A 25 10.19 8.91 -7.94
CA ALA A 25 9.87 9.99 -8.88
C ALA A 25 8.82 9.60 -9.97
N GLU A 26 8.11 8.48 -9.81
CA GLU A 26 7.13 7.97 -10.79
C GLU A 26 5.96 8.95 -11.02
N PHE A 27 5.54 9.65 -9.96
CA PHE A 27 4.35 10.51 -9.99
C PHE A 27 4.67 12.00 -10.12
N ARG A 28 5.90 12.41 -9.82
CA ARG A 28 6.42 13.78 -9.91
C ARG A 28 7.93 13.79 -9.74
N ALA A 29 8.60 14.84 -10.21
CA ALA A 29 10.00 15.08 -9.88
C ALA A 29 10.19 15.21 -8.36
N VAL A 30 11.29 14.66 -7.86
CA VAL A 30 11.62 14.58 -6.43
C VAL A 30 13.03 15.13 -6.24
N ASP A 31 13.22 15.95 -5.23
CA ASP A 31 14.55 16.27 -4.74
C ASP A 31 15.13 15.07 -4.01
N ILE A 32 16.33 14.64 -4.41
CA ILE A 32 16.97 13.43 -3.89
C ILE A 32 17.29 13.58 -2.40
N ASN A 33 17.72 14.75 -1.97
CA ASN A 33 18.08 14.99 -0.57
C ASN A 33 16.84 14.99 0.33
N GLU A 34 15.72 15.59 -0.14
CA GLU A 34 14.44 15.50 0.55
C GLU A 34 13.95 14.05 0.64
N ALA A 35 14.05 13.29 -0.47
CA ALA A 35 13.66 11.89 -0.52
C ALA A 35 14.45 11.03 0.49
N ILE A 36 15.77 11.21 0.56
CA ILE A 36 16.62 10.52 1.53
C ILE A 36 16.25 10.94 2.97
N ALA A 37 16.02 12.23 3.22
CA ALA A 37 15.64 12.74 4.54
C ALA A 37 14.24 12.30 5.00
N ALA A 38 13.37 11.91 4.07
CA ALA A 38 12.02 11.44 4.40
C ALA A 38 12.02 10.11 5.18
N VAL A 39 13.01 9.24 4.94
CA VAL A 39 13.09 7.92 5.58
C VAL A 39 13.40 8.01 7.08
N PRO A 40 14.49 8.65 7.53
CA PRO A 40 14.71 8.85 8.96
C PRO A 40 13.59 9.66 9.61
N ALA A 41 12.99 10.65 8.93
CA ALA A 41 11.85 11.38 9.46
C ALA A 41 10.63 10.48 9.73
N ALA A 42 10.40 9.46 8.89
CA ALA A 42 9.35 8.47 9.12
C ALA A 42 9.66 7.60 10.35
N LEU A 43 10.88 7.08 10.46
CA LEU A 43 11.29 6.27 11.60
C LEU A 43 11.25 7.05 12.91
N ASP A 44 11.69 8.31 12.92
CA ASP A 44 11.67 9.18 14.10
C ASP A 44 10.24 9.58 14.51
N ALA A 45 9.30 9.59 13.56
CA ALA A 45 7.87 9.74 13.82
C ALA A 45 7.20 8.46 14.32
N GLY A 46 7.94 7.34 14.44
CA GLY A 46 7.47 6.05 14.93
C GLY A 46 6.88 5.13 13.87
N LEU A 47 7.08 5.42 12.58
CA LEU A 47 6.69 4.51 11.50
C LEU A 47 7.79 3.46 11.34
N ASN A 48 7.56 2.24 11.82
CA ASN A 48 8.57 1.18 11.81
C ASN A 48 8.52 0.24 10.61
N PHE A 49 7.53 0.38 9.74
CA PHE A 49 7.40 -0.45 8.53
C PHE A 49 7.51 0.41 7.27
N ILE A 50 8.35 -0.05 6.35
CA ILE A 50 8.66 0.60 5.08
C ILE A 50 8.31 -0.35 3.94
N ASP A 51 7.50 0.10 3.00
CA ASP A 51 7.10 -0.66 1.81
C ASP A 51 7.60 0.01 0.53
N THR A 52 8.27 -0.74 -0.32
CA THR A 52 8.78 -0.30 -1.63
C THR A 52 8.46 -1.30 -2.74
N SER A 53 9.01 -1.10 -3.93
CA SER A 53 8.89 -2.00 -5.08
C SER A 53 9.91 -1.66 -6.17
N PRO A 54 10.43 -2.64 -6.93
CA PRO A 54 11.20 -2.39 -8.14
C PRO A 54 10.41 -1.66 -9.23
N PHE A 55 9.08 -1.69 -9.20
CA PHE A 55 8.23 -0.89 -10.08
C PHE A 55 8.40 0.62 -9.84
N TYR A 56 8.56 1.04 -8.59
CA TYR A 56 8.57 2.46 -8.24
C TYR A 56 9.81 3.17 -8.76
N GLY A 57 9.61 3.94 -9.84
CA GLY A 57 10.69 4.60 -10.57
C GLY A 57 11.71 3.64 -11.18
N ARG A 58 11.27 2.43 -11.58
CA ARG A 58 12.12 1.37 -12.18
C ARG A 58 13.33 1.04 -11.31
N GLY A 59 13.10 0.92 -10.00
CA GLY A 59 14.10 0.60 -8.98
C GLY A 59 14.73 1.82 -8.30
N MET A 60 14.44 3.04 -8.74
CA MET A 60 14.96 4.27 -8.10
C MET A 60 14.53 4.36 -6.63
N SER A 61 13.28 3.98 -6.31
CA SER A 61 12.80 3.96 -4.93
C SER A 61 13.64 3.04 -4.04
N GLU A 62 14.00 1.84 -4.51
CA GLU A 62 14.86 0.92 -3.76
C GLU A 62 16.28 1.47 -3.58
N VAL A 63 16.85 2.12 -4.62
CA VAL A 63 18.19 2.72 -4.55
C VAL A 63 18.23 3.88 -3.54
N LEU A 64 17.27 4.80 -3.59
CA LEU A 64 17.22 5.93 -2.66
C LEU A 64 16.91 5.47 -1.23
N LEU A 65 16.05 4.46 -1.08
CA LEU A 65 15.78 3.86 0.22
C LEU A 65 17.03 3.19 0.79
N GLY A 66 17.78 2.42 0.00
CA GLY A 66 19.05 1.82 0.41
C GLY A 66 20.09 2.86 0.84
N ALA A 67 20.17 3.98 0.12
CA ALA A 67 21.03 5.10 0.51
C ALA A 67 20.61 5.72 1.85
N ALA A 68 19.30 5.89 2.06
CA ALA A 68 18.76 6.46 3.30
C ALA A 68 18.89 5.52 4.51
N LEU A 69 18.86 4.21 4.30
CA LEU A 69 18.94 3.19 5.37
C LEU A 69 20.38 2.80 5.73
N ARG A 70 21.39 3.22 4.97
CA ARG A 70 22.79 2.76 5.10
C ARG A 70 23.32 2.81 6.52
N ASP A 71 23.06 3.90 7.23
CA ASP A 71 23.58 4.15 8.59
C ASP A 71 22.53 3.89 9.68
N ILE A 72 21.39 3.31 9.32
CA ILE A 72 20.30 3.00 10.26
C ILE A 72 20.36 1.53 10.63
N PRO A 73 20.47 1.20 11.95
CA PRO A 73 20.47 -0.20 12.40
C PRO A 73 19.27 -0.99 11.85
N ARG A 74 19.53 -2.22 11.34
CA ARG A 74 18.53 -3.04 10.65
C ARG A 74 17.32 -3.43 11.51
N ASP A 75 17.50 -3.49 12.81
CA ASP A 75 16.48 -3.81 13.80
C ASP A 75 15.52 -2.63 14.11
N ARG A 76 15.84 -1.44 13.64
CA ARG A 76 14.96 -0.25 13.79
C ARG A 76 13.77 -0.24 12.84
N TYR A 77 13.76 -1.07 11.81
CA TYR A 77 12.70 -1.05 10.81
C TYR A 77 12.36 -2.44 10.28
N LEU A 78 11.14 -2.59 9.82
CA LEU A 78 10.65 -3.71 9.03
C LEU A 78 10.57 -3.27 7.57
N LEU A 79 11.00 -4.13 6.64
CA LEU A 79 11.16 -3.77 5.24
C LEU A 79 10.39 -4.73 4.31
N SER A 80 9.56 -4.16 3.46
CA SER A 80 8.87 -4.87 2.39
C SER A 80 9.30 -4.36 1.03
N THR A 81 9.49 -5.26 0.09
CA THR A 81 9.49 -4.95 -1.34
C THR A 81 8.60 -5.93 -2.11
N LYS A 82 8.54 -5.79 -3.42
CA LYS A 82 7.65 -6.56 -4.27
C LYS A 82 8.42 -7.16 -5.45
N LEU A 83 7.76 -8.06 -6.18
CA LEU A 83 8.29 -8.64 -7.40
C LEU A 83 7.20 -8.81 -8.47
N GLY A 84 7.60 -9.08 -9.70
CA GLY A 84 6.69 -9.43 -10.79
C GLY A 84 6.27 -8.24 -11.65
N ARG A 85 6.16 -7.02 -11.09
CA ARG A 85 5.89 -5.79 -11.85
C ARG A 85 7.11 -4.88 -11.86
N TYR A 86 7.61 -4.50 -13.03
CA TYR A 86 8.86 -3.72 -13.19
C TYR A 86 8.67 -2.42 -13.97
N ASP A 87 7.61 -2.30 -14.77
CA ASP A 87 7.18 -1.07 -15.45
C ASP A 87 5.66 -1.11 -15.67
N LYS A 88 5.08 -0.08 -16.28
CA LYS A 88 3.64 0.02 -16.57
C LYS A 88 3.10 -1.16 -17.40
N ALA A 89 3.91 -1.67 -18.31
CA ALA A 89 3.57 -2.79 -19.18
C ALA A 89 4.58 -3.96 -19.09
N HIS A 90 5.45 -3.96 -18.08
CA HIS A 90 6.42 -5.02 -17.90
C HIS A 90 6.13 -5.83 -16.65
N PHE A 91 5.57 -7.01 -16.88
CA PHE A 91 5.26 -8.01 -15.87
C PHE A 91 6.01 -9.30 -16.18
N ASP A 92 6.72 -9.85 -15.19
CA ASP A 92 7.40 -11.13 -15.29
C ASP A 92 7.39 -11.82 -13.92
N PHE A 93 6.52 -12.84 -13.82
CA PHE A 93 6.31 -13.64 -12.63
C PHE A 93 6.94 -15.03 -12.75
N SER A 94 7.82 -15.25 -13.74
CA SER A 94 8.52 -16.52 -13.91
C SER A 94 9.40 -16.86 -12.69
N ALA A 95 9.56 -18.16 -12.43
CA ALA A 95 10.39 -18.66 -11.32
C ALA A 95 11.84 -18.11 -11.35
N LYS A 96 12.41 -17.99 -12.55
CA LYS A 96 13.73 -17.39 -12.75
C LYS A 96 13.75 -15.94 -12.31
N ARG A 97 12.75 -15.16 -12.74
CA ARG A 97 12.67 -13.73 -12.44
C ARG A 97 12.42 -13.45 -10.97
N VAL A 98 11.70 -14.33 -10.27
CA VAL A 98 11.51 -14.23 -8.81
C VAL A 98 12.86 -14.18 -8.10
N VAL A 99 13.76 -15.13 -8.39
CA VAL A 99 15.08 -15.20 -7.74
C VAL A 99 15.92 -13.97 -8.08
N GLU A 100 16.05 -13.67 -9.37
CA GLU A 100 16.81 -12.50 -9.85
C GLU A 100 16.33 -11.19 -9.24
N SER A 101 15.01 -11.00 -9.19
CA SER A 101 14.40 -9.77 -8.66
C SER A 101 14.73 -9.55 -7.18
N ILE A 102 14.67 -10.61 -6.38
CA ILE A 102 14.95 -10.50 -4.94
C ILE A 102 16.44 -10.18 -4.74
N ASP A 103 17.36 -10.82 -5.46
CA ASP A 103 18.78 -10.54 -5.34
C ASP A 103 19.10 -9.10 -5.75
N VAL A 104 18.49 -8.59 -6.82
CA VAL A 104 18.61 -7.20 -7.23
C VAL A 104 18.04 -6.24 -6.18
N SER A 105 16.87 -6.55 -5.60
CA SER A 105 16.26 -5.72 -4.57
C SER A 105 17.11 -5.67 -3.29
N LEU A 106 17.63 -6.80 -2.82
CA LEU A 106 18.55 -6.87 -1.68
C LEU A 106 19.79 -6.02 -1.91
N HIS A 107 20.39 -6.12 -3.13
CA HIS A 107 21.56 -5.31 -3.51
C HIS A 107 21.25 -3.81 -3.53
N ARG A 108 20.13 -3.37 -4.12
CA ARG A 108 19.72 -1.95 -4.17
C ARG A 108 19.43 -1.38 -2.79
N LEU A 109 18.79 -2.18 -1.95
CA LEU A 109 18.42 -1.80 -0.58
C LEU A 109 19.60 -1.88 0.40
N GLY A 110 20.67 -2.60 0.05
CA GLY A 110 21.85 -2.78 0.90
C GLY A 110 21.56 -3.63 2.15
N VAL A 111 20.69 -4.64 2.04
CA VAL A 111 20.27 -5.52 3.15
C VAL A 111 20.42 -6.97 2.79
N ASP A 112 20.58 -7.83 3.80
CA ASP A 112 20.75 -9.28 3.61
C ASP A 112 19.40 -10.01 3.52
N TYR A 113 18.33 -9.42 4.05
CA TYR A 113 17.00 -10.02 4.06
C TYR A 113 15.88 -8.97 4.03
N LEU A 114 14.72 -9.41 3.55
CA LEU A 114 13.45 -8.68 3.58
C LEU A 114 12.54 -9.27 4.65
N ASP A 115 11.80 -8.43 5.36
CA ASP A 115 10.78 -8.93 6.27
C ASP A 115 9.58 -9.46 5.49
N ILE A 116 9.16 -8.75 4.43
CA ILE A 116 8.03 -9.14 3.60
C ILE A 116 8.40 -9.00 2.12
N CYS A 117 7.98 -9.96 1.29
CA CYS A 117 8.00 -9.84 -0.17
C CYS A 117 6.61 -10.16 -0.74
N LEU A 118 6.08 -9.26 -1.59
CA LEU A 118 4.77 -9.41 -2.21
C LEU A 118 4.89 -9.64 -3.72
N CYS A 119 4.07 -10.55 -4.26
CA CYS A 119 3.78 -10.54 -5.69
C CYS A 119 2.94 -9.30 -6.00
N HIS A 120 3.43 -8.43 -6.90
CA HIS A 120 2.92 -7.06 -7.10
C HIS A 120 1.85 -7.01 -8.18
N ASP A 121 0.64 -6.56 -7.81
CA ASP A 121 -0.46 -6.31 -8.76
C ASP A 121 -0.73 -7.52 -9.66
N ILE A 122 -1.05 -8.65 -9.02
CA ILE A 122 -1.20 -9.95 -9.68
C ILE A 122 -2.40 -10.01 -10.65
N GLU A 123 -3.29 -9.02 -10.61
CA GLU A 123 -4.41 -8.89 -11.54
C GLU A 123 -4.00 -8.67 -13.00
N PHE A 124 -2.74 -8.32 -13.27
CA PHE A 124 -2.24 -8.10 -14.63
C PHE A 124 -1.81 -9.37 -15.36
N VAL A 125 -1.70 -10.51 -14.67
CA VAL A 125 -1.27 -11.79 -15.23
C VAL A 125 -2.28 -12.89 -14.98
N GLU A 126 -2.05 -14.09 -15.51
CA GLU A 126 -2.83 -15.26 -15.16
C GLU A 126 -2.57 -15.67 -13.72
N MET A 127 -3.60 -15.65 -12.89
CA MET A 127 -3.44 -15.95 -11.45
C MET A 127 -2.96 -17.38 -11.21
N GLN A 128 -3.22 -18.31 -12.14
CA GLN A 128 -2.71 -19.68 -12.05
C GLN A 128 -1.18 -19.71 -12.14
N GLN A 129 -0.54 -18.82 -12.92
CA GLN A 129 0.92 -18.70 -12.95
C GLN A 129 1.48 -18.31 -11.57
N ILE A 130 0.79 -17.43 -10.86
CA ILE A 130 1.20 -17.06 -9.51
C ILE A 130 1.24 -18.28 -8.59
N ILE A 131 0.22 -19.16 -8.69
CA ILE A 131 0.07 -20.35 -7.86
C ILE A 131 1.10 -21.43 -8.23
N ASP A 132 1.24 -21.72 -9.51
CA ASP A 132 1.98 -22.89 -9.99
C ASP A 132 3.49 -22.64 -10.15
N GLU A 133 3.88 -21.37 -10.38
CA GLU A 133 5.27 -21.02 -10.68
C GLU A 133 5.86 -20.01 -9.68
N THR A 134 5.20 -18.87 -9.51
CA THR A 134 5.76 -17.73 -8.75
C THR A 134 5.89 -18.02 -7.26
N LEU A 135 4.79 -18.46 -6.62
CA LEU A 135 4.78 -18.75 -5.17
C LEU A 135 5.70 -19.91 -4.81
N PRO A 136 5.78 -21.04 -5.55
CA PRO A 136 6.77 -22.07 -5.30
C PRO A 136 8.23 -21.59 -5.37
N ALA A 137 8.54 -20.68 -6.33
CA ALA A 137 9.87 -20.08 -6.41
C ALA A 137 10.15 -19.14 -5.22
N LEU A 138 9.16 -18.33 -4.84
CA LEU A 138 9.27 -17.40 -3.71
C LEU A 138 9.42 -18.16 -2.37
N LEU A 139 8.73 -19.29 -2.20
CA LEU A 139 8.90 -20.18 -1.04
C LEU A 139 10.34 -20.70 -0.92
N LYS A 140 10.99 -21.06 -2.04
CA LYS A 140 12.40 -21.46 -2.02
C LYS A 140 13.32 -20.34 -1.56
N VAL A 141 13.05 -19.11 -2.01
CA VAL A 141 13.81 -17.92 -1.56
C VAL A 141 13.57 -17.63 -0.07
N LYS A 142 12.35 -17.84 0.43
CA LYS A 142 12.03 -17.78 1.86
C LYS A 142 12.82 -18.82 2.64
N GLN A 143 12.91 -20.06 2.16
CA GLN A 143 13.73 -21.14 2.80
C GLN A 143 15.23 -20.82 2.84
N GLN A 144 15.73 -20.03 1.89
CA GLN A 144 17.11 -19.52 1.88
C GLN A 144 17.36 -18.40 2.89
N GLY A 145 16.33 -17.92 3.58
CA GLY A 145 16.43 -16.84 4.57
C GLY A 145 16.46 -15.42 4.00
N LYS A 146 16.36 -15.26 2.67
CA LYS A 146 16.35 -13.94 2.02
C LYS A 146 15.04 -13.17 2.23
N VAL A 147 13.94 -13.86 2.52
CA VAL A 147 12.61 -13.30 2.80
C VAL A 147 12.00 -14.03 3.99
N ARG A 148 11.45 -13.30 4.96
CA ARG A 148 10.81 -13.90 6.15
C ARG A 148 9.35 -14.27 5.89
N PHE A 149 8.58 -13.39 5.27
CA PHE A 149 7.16 -13.57 5.02
C PHE A 149 6.81 -13.21 3.57
N ILE A 150 5.84 -13.92 3.00
CA ILE A 150 5.43 -13.78 1.61
C ILE A 150 3.95 -13.49 1.48
N GLY A 151 3.58 -12.81 0.40
CA GLY A 151 2.20 -12.49 0.13
C GLY A 151 1.95 -11.96 -1.27
N VAL A 152 0.78 -11.38 -1.44
CA VAL A 152 0.36 -10.76 -2.69
C VAL A 152 -0.17 -9.35 -2.44
N SER A 153 -0.04 -8.49 -3.45
CA SER A 153 -0.72 -7.21 -3.49
C SER A 153 -1.51 -7.06 -4.77
N GLY A 154 -2.58 -6.27 -4.70
CA GLY A 154 -3.35 -5.95 -5.88
C GLY A 154 -4.61 -5.15 -5.59
N TYR A 155 -5.36 -4.88 -6.66
CA TYR A 155 -6.50 -4.00 -6.65
C TYR A 155 -7.84 -4.76 -6.49
N PRO A 156 -8.20 -5.79 -7.30
CA PRO A 156 -9.49 -6.46 -7.19
C PRO A 156 -9.62 -7.35 -5.95
N MET A 157 -10.78 -7.34 -5.30
CA MET A 157 -11.04 -8.12 -4.08
C MET A 157 -11.14 -9.62 -4.36
N LYS A 158 -11.71 -10.00 -5.51
CA LYS A 158 -11.93 -11.43 -5.84
C LYS A 158 -10.62 -12.20 -6.00
N MET A 159 -9.53 -11.54 -6.41
CA MET A 159 -8.25 -12.22 -6.59
C MET A 159 -7.67 -12.74 -5.26
N PHE A 160 -7.91 -12.03 -4.14
CA PHE A 160 -7.46 -12.49 -2.83
C PHE A 160 -8.13 -13.80 -2.43
N ARG A 161 -9.45 -13.96 -2.72
CA ARG A 161 -10.17 -15.22 -2.49
C ARG A 161 -9.60 -16.33 -3.38
N PHE A 162 -9.43 -16.06 -4.67
CA PHE A 162 -8.93 -17.04 -5.62
C PHE A 162 -7.57 -17.61 -5.22
N ILE A 163 -6.63 -16.75 -4.81
CA ILE A 163 -5.29 -17.18 -4.40
C ILE A 163 -5.34 -17.90 -3.05
N LEU A 164 -6.03 -17.34 -2.05
CA LEU A 164 -6.05 -17.88 -0.69
C LEU A 164 -6.89 -19.16 -0.53
N ASP A 165 -7.76 -19.47 -1.48
CA ASP A 165 -8.46 -20.76 -1.49
C ASP A 165 -7.56 -21.91 -1.99
N GLN A 166 -6.45 -21.59 -2.66
CA GLN A 166 -5.53 -22.55 -3.25
C GLN A 166 -4.13 -22.54 -2.62
N THR A 167 -3.79 -21.49 -1.84
CA THR A 167 -2.45 -21.32 -1.29
C THR A 167 -2.51 -20.79 0.14
N ASN A 168 -1.41 -20.98 0.87
CA ASN A 168 -1.20 -20.35 2.18
C ASN A 168 -0.21 -19.19 2.02
N LEU A 169 -0.65 -17.99 2.36
CA LEU A 169 0.16 -16.77 2.37
C LEU A 169 0.24 -16.19 3.78
N ASP A 170 1.33 -15.48 4.05
CA ASP A 170 1.51 -14.82 5.35
C ASP A 170 0.74 -13.50 5.41
N VAL A 171 0.67 -12.76 4.27
CA VAL A 171 0.10 -11.39 4.23
C VAL A 171 -0.57 -11.07 2.90
N VAL A 172 -1.49 -10.11 2.93
CA VAL A 172 -2.07 -9.46 1.75
C VAL A 172 -2.03 -7.95 1.89
N LEU A 173 -1.87 -7.24 0.78
CA LEU A 173 -1.95 -5.78 0.71
C LEU A 173 -2.93 -5.38 -0.39
N SER A 174 -3.97 -4.60 -0.01
CA SER A 174 -4.86 -3.95 -0.97
C SER A 174 -4.68 -2.44 -0.93
N TYR A 175 -4.91 -1.76 -2.04
CA TYR A 175 -4.84 -0.31 -2.13
C TYR A 175 -6.13 0.30 -2.67
N ASN A 176 -6.47 1.51 -2.21
CA ASN A 176 -7.69 2.28 -2.55
C ASN A 176 -9.03 1.62 -2.17
N HIS A 177 -9.07 0.47 -1.50
CA HIS A 177 -10.29 -0.26 -1.17
C HIS A 177 -10.65 -0.24 0.32
N TYR A 178 -9.90 0.55 1.13
CA TYR A 178 -10.32 0.93 2.48
C TYR A 178 -10.03 2.41 2.73
N THR A 179 -10.95 3.25 2.29
CA THR A 179 -10.88 4.72 2.32
C THR A 179 -12.25 5.28 2.70
N LEU A 180 -12.39 6.60 2.89
CA LEU A 180 -13.69 7.24 3.14
C LEU A 180 -14.75 6.93 2.08
N GLN A 181 -14.31 6.71 0.83
CA GLN A 181 -15.18 6.50 -0.33
C GLN A 181 -15.39 5.02 -0.66
N ASN A 182 -14.45 4.15 -0.29
CA ASN A 182 -14.50 2.73 -0.65
C ASN A 182 -14.12 1.86 0.56
N THR A 183 -15.00 0.91 0.93
CA THR A 183 -14.80 0.03 2.09
C THR A 183 -14.82 -1.47 1.73
N MET A 184 -14.76 -1.82 0.44
CA MET A 184 -14.84 -3.20 -0.04
C MET A 184 -13.81 -4.14 0.61
N PHE A 185 -12.62 -3.63 0.91
CA PHE A 185 -11.61 -4.44 1.60
C PHE A 185 -12.01 -4.77 3.05
N GLY A 186 -12.81 -3.92 3.69
CA GLY A 186 -13.40 -4.18 5.00
C GLY A 186 -14.33 -5.40 4.98
N ASP A 187 -15.10 -5.58 3.91
CA ASP A 187 -16.02 -6.71 3.74
C ASP A 187 -15.27 -8.05 3.57
N LEU A 188 -14.01 -7.99 3.16
CA LEU A 188 -13.16 -9.18 3.01
C LEU A 188 -12.49 -9.61 4.34
N VAL A 189 -12.40 -8.74 5.33
CA VAL A 189 -11.69 -8.99 6.59
C VAL A 189 -12.11 -10.29 7.29
N PRO A 190 -13.41 -10.64 7.46
CA PRO A 190 -13.78 -11.89 8.10
C PRO A 190 -13.20 -13.12 7.41
N TYR A 191 -13.18 -13.12 6.07
CA TYR A 191 -12.58 -14.19 5.28
C TYR A 191 -11.04 -14.23 5.49
N LEU A 192 -10.36 -13.10 5.39
CA LEU A 192 -8.90 -13.02 5.58
C LEU A 192 -8.49 -13.49 6.98
N LYS A 193 -9.26 -13.15 8.02
CA LYS A 193 -9.04 -13.64 9.38
C LYS A 193 -9.22 -15.15 9.48
N SER A 194 -10.19 -15.73 8.79
CA SER A 194 -10.37 -17.19 8.74
C SER A 194 -9.19 -17.92 8.10
N LYS A 195 -8.47 -17.25 7.18
CA LYS A 195 -7.21 -17.73 6.58
C LYS A 195 -5.98 -17.37 7.41
N GLN A 196 -6.12 -16.63 8.51
CA GLN A 196 -5.05 -16.21 9.41
C GLN A 196 -3.96 -15.35 8.77
N VAL A 197 -4.26 -14.69 7.65
CA VAL A 197 -3.32 -13.80 6.94
C VAL A 197 -3.24 -12.41 7.57
N GLY A 198 -2.07 -11.77 7.50
CA GLY A 198 -1.90 -10.38 7.86
C GLY A 198 -2.52 -9.44 6.84
N ILE A 199 -3.22 -8.40 7.30
CA ILE A 199 -4.02 -7.50 6.46
C ILE A 199 -3.36 -6.13 6.43
N MET A 200 -2.93 -5.70 5.24
CA MET A 200 -2.33 -4.38 5.03
C MET A 200 -3.17 -3.58 4.04
N ASN A 201 -3.52 -2.34 4.41
CA ASN A 201 -4.17 -1.37 3.53
C ASN A 201 -3.15 -0.38 2.99
N ALA A 202 -3.39 0.19 1.82
CA ALA A 202 -2.57 1.26 1.24
C ALA A 202 -3.42 2.31 0.53
N ALA A 203 -2.80 3.47 0.28
CA ALA A 203 -3.36 4.59 -0.47
C ALA A 203 -4.69 5.14 0.11
N PRO A 204 -4.70 5.63 1.37
CA PRO A 204 -5.89 6.13 2.07
C PRO A 204 -6.55 7.33 1.35
N PHE A 205 -5.80 8.00 0.48
CA PHE A 205 -6.25 9.19 -0.25
C PHE A 205 -6.88 8.87 -1.62
N SER A 206 -7.17 7.59 -1.94
CA SER A 206 -7.70 7.15 -3.25
C SER A 206 -6.95 7.80 -4.42
N ALA A 207 -5.62 7.61 -4.49
CA ALA A 207 -4.76 8.19 -5.50
C ALA A 207 -4.92 9.72 -5.65
N ARG A 208 -5.07 10.44 -4.54
CA ARG A 208 -5.29 11.90 -4.39
C ARG A 208 -6.74 12.37 -4.57
N LEU A 209 -7.69 11.47 -4.84
CA LEU A 209 -9.11 11.85 -4.94
C LEU A 209 -9.62 12.51 -3.64
N LEU A 210 -9.14 12.04 -2.50
CA LEU A 210 -9.49 12.52 -1.16
C LEU A 210 -8.40 13.47 -0.60
N THR A 211 -8.01 14.44 -1.41
CA THR A 211 -7.08 15.51 -1.01
C THR A 211 -7.51 16.84 -1.65
N ASN A 212 -6.92 17.95 -1.19
CA ASN A 212 -7.09 19.27 -1.82
C ASN A 212 -6.10 19.49 -2.99
N ASP A 213 -5.22 18.54 -3.28
CA ASP A 213 -4.28 18.60 -4.39
C ASP A 213 -4.95 18.31 -5.73
N PRO A 214 -4.46 18.85 -6.85
CA PRO A 214 -4.94 18.50 -8.19
C PRO A 214 -4.78 17.00 -8.46
N LEU A 215 -5.79 16.39 -9.08
CA LEU A 215 -5.69 14.99 -9.51
C LEU A 215 -4.64 14.84 -10.61
N PRO A 216 -3.84 13.76 -10.58
CA PRO A 216 -2.88 13.48 -11.63
C PRO A 216 -3.60 13.18 -12.96
N PRO A 217 -2.97 13.48 -14.13
CA PRO A 217 -3.60 13.28 -15.45
C PRO A 217 -4.04 11.85 -15.72
N TRP A 218 -3.35 10.88 -15.11
CA TRP A 218 -3.65 9.45 -15.27
C TRP A 218 -4.82 8.95 -14.40
N HIS A 219 -5.35 9.80 -13.50
CA HIS A 219 -6.41 9.40 -12.57
C HIS A 219 -7.72 9.11 -13.31
N LYS A 220 -8.28 7.92 -13.12
CA LYS A 220 -9.45 7.42 -13.88
C LYS A 220 -10.82 7.91 -13.39
N ALA A 221 -10.87 8.75 -12.34
CA ALA A 221 -12.13 9.30 -11.85
C ALA A 221 -12.87 10.08 -12.95
N THR A 222 -14.14 9.74 -13.11
CA THR A 222 -15.05 10.46 -14.03
C THR A 222 -15.26 11.90 -13.56
N PRO A 223 -15.75 12.80 -14.43
CA PRO A 223 -16.10 14.17 -14.02
C PRO A 223 -17.06 14.20 -12.83
N GLU A 224 -18.00 13.27 -12.76
CA GLU A 224 -18.95 13.16 -11.64
C GLU A 224 -18.26 12.74 -10.34
N VAL A 225 -17.43 11.71 -10.36
CA VAL A 225 -16.63 11.27 -9.20
C VAL A 225 -15.78 12.42 -8.67
N ARG A 226 -15.11 13.16 -9.57
CA ARG A 226 -14.30 14.33 -9.20
C ARG A 226 -15.13 15.43 -8.55
N ARG A 227 -16.34 15.70 -9.09
CA ARG A 227 -17.26 16.74 -8.56
C ARG A 227 -17.70 16.38 -7.15
N ILE A 228 -18.11 15.13 -6.91
CA ILE A 228 -18.59 14.67 -5.60
C ILE A 228 -17.43 14.66 -4.58
N ALA A 229 -16.26 14.17 -4.96
CA ALA A 229 -15.09 14.20 -4.09
C ALA A 229 -14.69 15.65 -3.72
N LYS A 230 -14.79 16.58 -4.69
CA LYS A 230 -14.57 18.01 -4.41
C LYS A 230 -15.60 18.58 -3.44
N GLN A 231 -16.87 18.23 -3.55
CA GLN A 231 -17.90 18.66 -2.59
C GLN A 231 -17.59 18.18 -1.16
N ALA A 232 -17.11 16.93 -1.02
CA ALA A 232 -16.67 16.38 0.25
C ALA A 232 -15.46 17.16 0.82
N ALA A 233 -14.50 17.52 -0.03
CA ALA A 233 -13.34 18.31 0.38
C ALA A 233 -13.73 19.73 0.79
N ASP A 234 -14.63 20.37 0.04
CA ASP A 234 -15.16 21.69 0.36
C ASP A 234 -15.90 21.68 1.71
N HIS A 235 -16.72 20.65 1.96
CA HIS A 235 -17.42 20.47 3.23
C HIS A 235 -16.44 20.32 4.42
N CYS A 236 -15.38 19.49 4.27
CA CYS A 236 -14.36 19.38 5.31
C CYS A 236 -13.73 20.74 5.64
N ARG A 237 -13.42 21.55 4.61
CA ARG A 237 -12.85 22.88 4.78
C ARG A 237 -13.82 23.84 5.49
N ASP A 238 -15.09 23.83 5.15
CA ASP A 238 -16.14 24.64 5.78
C ASP A 238 -16.34 24.27 7.25
N ARG A 239 -16.04 23.00 7.61
CA ARG A 239 -16.02 22.48 8.98
C ARG A 239 -14.65 22.69 9.69
N GLY A 240 -13.72 23.46 9.08
CA GLY A 240 -12.40 23.75 9.65
C GLY A 240 -11.43 22.55 9.66
N SER A 241 -11.66 21.57 8.78
CA SER A 241 -10.84 20.34 8.67
C SER A 241 -10.26 20.18 7.27
N ASP A 242 -9.43 19.14 7.10
CA ASP A 242 -8.86 18.73 5.82
C ASP A 242 -9.35 17.33 5.45
N ILE A 243 -9.82 17.13 4.24
CA ILE A 243 -10.32 15.83 3.78
C ILE A 243 -9.20 14.76 3.81
N ALA A 244 -7.95 15.13 3.54
CA ALA A 244 -6.83 14.18 3.62
C ALA A 244 -6.57 13.75 5.06
N LYS A 245 -6.69 14.67 6.04
CA LYS A 245 -6.62 14.31 7.45
C LYS A 245 -7.71 13.31 7.81
N LEU A 246 -8.96 13.60 7.46
CA LEU A 246 -10.11 12.74 7.73
C LEU A 246 -9.97 11.37 7.06
N ALA A 247 -9.51 11.32 5.79
CA ALA A 247 -9.28 10.09 5.03
C ALA A 247 -8.19 9.22 5.65
N LEU A 248 -7.08 9.82 6.10
CA LEU A 248 -6.02 9.10 6.79
C LEU A 248 -6.52 8.52 8.11
N GLN A 249 -7.14 9.35 8.95
CA GLN A 249 -7.68 8.93 10.26
C GLN A 249 -8.73 7.83 10.11
N PHE A 250 -9.63 7.92 9.13
CA PHE A 250 -10.62 6.88 8.83
C PHE A 250 -9.94 5.55 8.49
N SER A 251 -8.92 5.57 7.60
CA SER A 251 -8.21 4.36 7.21
C SER A 251 -7.42 3.73 8.37
N LEU A 252 -6.98 4.53 9.34
CA LEU A 252 -6.29 4.06 10.54
C LEU A 252 -7.23 3.58 11.65
N ALA A 253 -8.48 4.04 11.68
CA ALA A 253 -9.42 3.76 12.76
C ALA A 253 -9.88 2.31 12.84
N ASN A 254 -9.77 1.54 11.74
CA ASN A 254 -10.10 0.12 11.76
C ASN A 254 -8.92 -0.72 12.27
N PRO A 255 -9.02 -1.32 13.48
CA PRO A 255 -7.93 -2.10 14.05
C PRO A 255 -7.66 -3.42 13.31
N GLU A 256 -8.60 -3.88 12.49
CA GLU A 256 -8.43 -5.09 11.66
C GLU A 256 -7.48 -4.86 10.47
N MET A 257 -7.29 -3.62 10.06
CA MET A 257 -6.24 -3.21 9.13
C MET A 257 -4.96 -3.00 9.94
N THR A 258 -4.03 -3.95 9.89
CA THR A 258 -2.79 -3.89 10.70
C THR A 258 -2.07 -2.58 10.46
N THR A 259 -1.96 -2.17 9.22
CA THR A 259 -1.30 -0.91 8.83
C THR A 259 -1.96 -0.28 7.61
N CYS A 260 -1.84 1.04 7.51
CA CYS A 260 -2.13 1.80 6.30
C CYS A 260 -0.83 2.37 5.73
N VAL A 261 -0.46 1.90 4.54
CA VAL A 261 0.77 2.33 3.85
C VAL A 261 0.49 3.56 3.01
N THR A 262 1.17 4.66 3.31
CA THR A 262 1.19 5.87 2.51
C THR A 262 2.51 6.59 2.65
N GLY A 263 2.89 7.43 1.69
CA GLY A 263 4.19 8.07 1.75
C GLY A 263 4.32 9.36 0.95
N SER A 264 5.34 10.10 1.33
CA SER A 264 5.75 11.35 0.69
C SER A 264 7.27 11.42 0.67
N ALA A 265 7.83 12.02 -0.38
CA ALA A 265 9.25 12.36 -0.41
C ALA A 265 9.57 13.64 0.41
N ARG A 266 8.58 14.25 1.06
CA ARG A 266 8.74 15.45 1.88
C ARG A 266 8.65 15.09 3.37
N PRO A 267 9.73 15.28 4.15
CA PRO A 267 9.77 14.94 5.58
C PRO A 267 8.69 15.64 6.43
N GLU A 268 8.38 16.90 6.12
CA GLU A 268 7.36 17.67 6.83
C GLU A 268 5.96 17.05 6.68
N ARG A 269 5.62 16.53 5.50
CA ARG A 269 4.34 15.87 5.26
C ARG A 269 4.20 14.57 6.07
N ILE A 270 5.27 13.83 6.22
CA ILE A 270 5.29 12.60 7.02
C ILE A 270 5.06 12.93 8.49
N ARG A 271 5.75 13.97 9.02
CA ARG A 271 5.55 14.42 10.40
C ARG A 271 4.11 14.93 10.63
N GLU A 272 3.54 15.62 9.65
CA GLU A 272 2.16 16.07 9.70
C GLU A 272 1.19 14.88 9.78
N TRP A 273 1.35 13.87 8.93
CA TRP A 273 0.51 12.66 8.96
C TRP A 273 0.66 11.87 10.26
N ALA A 274 1.85 11.80 10.82
CA ALA A 274 2.07 11.17 12.12
C ALA A 274 1.34 11.92 13.26
N LYS A 275 1.24 13.27 13.19
CA LYS A 275 0.41 14.06 14.11
C LYS A 275 -1.07 13.76 13.92
N TRP A 276 -1.57 13.77 12.68
CA TRP A 276 -2.96 13.43 12.37
C TRP A 276 -3.36 12.04 12.86
N ALA A 277 -2.44 11.07 12.74
CA ALA A 277 -2.65 9.71 13.23
C ALA A 277 -2.80 9.61 14.77
N ALA A 278 -2.28 10.58 15.51
CA ALA A 278 -2.37 10.66 16.98
C ALA A 278 -3.60 11.44 17.47
N GLU A 279 -4.27 12.17 16.59
CA GLU A 279 -5.44 12.97 16.93
C GLU A 279 -6.72 12.13 16.82
N PRO A 280 -7.76 12.42 17.63
CA PRO A 280 -9.02 11.68 17.57
C PRO A 280 -9.73 11.89 16.23
N LEU A 281 -10.36 10.83 15.74
CA LEU A 281 -11.21 10.87 14.56
C LEU A 281 -12.54 11.58 14.87
N ASP A 282 -12.90 12.58 14.07
CA ASP A 282 -14.23 13.22 14.14
C ASP A 282 -15.26 12.33 13.44
N LEU A 283 -15.96 11.51 14.24
CA LEU A 283 -16.97 10.57 13.74
C LEU A 283 -18.20 11.28 13.14
N GLN A 284 -18.54 12.49 13.63
CA GLN A 284 -19.63 13.26 13.06
C GLN A 284 -19.25 13.74 11.66
N LEU A 285 -18.06 14.31 11.49
CA LEU A 285 -17.57 14.75 10.18
C LEU A 285 -17.40 13.56 9.22
N VAL A 286 -16.98 12.38 9.69
CA VAL A 286 -16.96 11.15 8.87
C VAL A 286 -18.34 10.85 8.33
N ALA A 287 -19.39 10.84 9.18
CA ALA A 287 -20.75 10.54 8.75
C ALA A 287 -21.28 11.56 7.73
N GLU A 288 -21.03 12.86 7.96
CA GLU A 288 -21.40 13.93 7.02
C GLU A 288 -20.73 13.77 5.66
N VAL A 289 -19.40 13.48 5.65
CA VAL A 289 -18.62 13.31 4.42
C VAL A 289 -19.00 12.02 3.70
N GLN A 290 -19.23 10.92 4.40
CA GLN A 290 -19.70 9.67 3.79
C GLN A 290 -21.09 9.83 3.16
N GLN A 291 -21.98 10.64 3.74
CA GLN A 291 -23.27 10.95 3.12
C GLN A 291 -23.11 11.74 1.80
N ILE A 292 -22.13 12.66 1.70
CA ILE A 292 -21.81 13.35 0.46
C ILE A 292 -21.21 12.38 -0.57
N LEU A 293 -20.35 11.47 -0.12
CA LEU A 293 -19.69 10.47 -0.97
C LEU A 293 -20.60 9.29 -1.35
N LEU A 294 -21.81 9.18 -0.80
CA LEU A 294 -22.72 8.04 -1.04
C LEU A 294 -22.96 7.72 -2.52
N PRO A 295 -23.14 8.71 -3.44
CA PRO A 295 -23.33 8.41 -4.86
C PRO A 295 -22.13 7.76 -5.55
N ILE A 296 -20.95 7.84 -4.95
CA ILE A 296 -19.72 7.23 -5.45
C ILE A 296 -19.17 6.20 -4.45
N HIS A 297 -20.00 5.74 -3.50
CA HIS A 297 -19.57 4.72 -2.54
C HIS A 297 -19.15 3.44 -3.25
N ASN A 298 -17.98 2.92 -2.87
CA ASN A 298 -17.35 1.76 -3.49
C ASN A 298 -17.10 1.92 -5.00
N TRP A 299 -17.02 3.15 -5.51
CA TRP A 299 -16.56 3.37 -6.88
C TRP A 299 -15.11 2.86 -7.02
N PHE A 300 -14.88 2.09 -8.08
CA PHE A 300 -13.57 1.60 -8.48
C PHE A 300 -13.49 1.56 -10.02
N TYR A 301 -12.33 1.23 -10.55
CA TYR A 301 -12.09 1.11 -11.99
C TYR A 301 -11.44 -0.25 -12.30
N ILE A 302 -11.51 -0.67 -13.55
CA ILE A 302 -10.90 -1.92 -14.00
C ILE A 302 -9.40 -1.72 -14.16
N GLU A 303 -8.63 -2.62 -13.54
CA GLU A 303 -7.17 -2.74 -13.70
C GLU A 303 -6.78 -4.17 -14.07
N GLY A 304 -5.70 -4.28 -14.87
CA GLY A 304 -5.22 -5.59 -15.30
C GLY A 304 -6.17 -6.32 -16.26
N ARG A 305 -6.17 -7.64 -16.15
CA ARG A 305 -7.00 -8.53 -17.01
C ARG A 305 -8.46 -8.47 -16.57
N PRO A 306 -9.42 -8.37 -17.52
CA PRO A 306 -10.85 -8.25 -17.17
C PRO A 306 -11.36 -9.38 -16.28
N GLU A 307 -10.92 -10.62 -16.53
CA GLU A 307 -11.33 -11.80 -15.76
C GLU A 307 -10.87 -11.78 -14.29
N ASN A 308 -9.87 -10.99 -13.96
CA ASN A 308 -9.33 -10.87 -12.60
C ASN A 308 -10.06 -9.80 -11.76
N ASN A 309 -10.90 -8.97 -12.38
CA ASN A 309 -11.58 -7.88 -11.70
C ASN A 309 -12.88 -8.29 -11.04
N ASP A 310 -13.26 -7.55 -10.00
CA ASP A 310 -14.60 -7.62 -9.42
C ASP A 310 -15.64 -7.16 -10.44
N PRO A 311 -16.89 -7.65 -10.36
CA PRO A 311 -17.97 -7.13 -11.20
C PRO A 311 -18.19 -5.65 -10.88
N LEU A 312 -18.38 -4.84 -11.93
CA LEU A 312 -18.75 -3.43 -11.74
C LEU A 312 -20.07 -3.33 -10.99
N PRO A 313 -20.21 -2.39 -10.05
CA PRO A 313 -21.49 -2.12 -9.43
C PRO A 313 -22.52 -1.73 -10.50
N ASN A 314 -23.73 -2.29 -10.37
CA ASN A 314 -24.86 -2.01 -11.25
C ASN A 314 -25.31 -0.53 -11.14
#